data_a1e2c639b24c33093140b90231c0a3df
#
_entry.id   a1e2c639b24c33093140b90231c0a3df
#
_cell.length_a   1.000
_cell.length_b   1.000
_cell.length_c   1.000
_cell.angle_alpha   90.00
_cell.angle_beta   90.00
_cell.angle_gamma   90.00
#
_symmetry.space_group_name_H-M   'P 1'
#
loop_
_entity.id
_entity.type
_entity.pdbx_description
1 polymer ?
#
loop_
_entity_poly.entity_id
_entity_poly.type
_entity_poly.pdbx_seq_one_letter_code
_entity_poly.pdbx_strand_id
1 'polypeptide(L)'
;MSGNTFKKGDVETYINEYIRTQPQFLLNRCGMINLCTHDTFIQYCNAYNMSTSLGEYGNTYAFAHSSNMNIFLQLNIDGEDDRPWQYHTVAHELSHIFDFSYGNSYTWRGISDGATWQNLYSQYGSLISDYSNYSSSEGFADAAAMYVEHPEDLKQISSEVFNYINSLYQMY
;
A
#
# COMPACT_ATOMS: atom_id res chain seq x y z
N MET A 1 -28.44 -1.43 9.21
CA MET A 1 -27.80 -2.53 8.46
C MET A 1 -27.46 -1.96 7.10
N SER A 2 -26.28 -1.46 6.91
CA SER A 2 -25.81 -0.96 5.62
C SER A 2 -25.57 -2.17 4.71
N GLY A 3 -26.12 -2.12 3.51
CA GLY A 3 -26.08 -3.27 2.62
C GLY A 3 -24.67 -3.54 2.10
N ASN A 4 -24.29 -4.79 2.12
CA ASN A 4 -23.07 -5.36 1.51
C ASN A 4 -23.09 -5.32 -0.02
N THR A 5 -23.55 -4.24 -0.63
CA THR A 5 -23.66 -4.13 -2.09
C THR A 5 -23.07 -2.83 -2.58
N PHE A 6 -22.16 -2.93 -3.55
CA PHE A 6 -21.62 -1.77 -4.26
C PHE A 6 -22.64 -1.19 -5.24
N LYS A 7 -22.67 0.12 -5.35
CA LYS A 7 -23.25 0.75 -6.54
C LYS A 7 -22.24 0.64 -7.68
N LYS A 8 -22.71 0.31 -8.88
CA LYS A 8 -21.83 0.16 -10.06
C LYS A 8 -20.97 1.42 -10.31
N GLY A 9 -21.55 2.61 -10.12
CA GLY A 9 -20.85 3.87 -10.30
C GLY A 9 -19.67 4.07 -9.33
N ASP A 10 -19.81 3.63 -8.09
CA ASP A 10 -18.76 3.79 -7.07
C ASP A 10 -17.55 2.92 -7.44
N VAL A 11 -17.78 1.69 -7.92
CA VAL A 11 -16.71 0.79 -8.38
C VAL A 11 -16.02 1.35 -9.63
N GLU A 12 -16.78 1.87 -10.59
CA GLU A 12 -16.21 2.47 -11.82
C GLU A 12 -15.35 3.70 -11.47
N THR A 13 -15.81 4.55 -10.57
CA THR A 13 -15.06 5.72 -10.08
C THR A 13 -13.77 5.25 -9.39
N TYR A 14 -13.86 4.29 -8.48
CA TYR A 14 -12.69 3.77 -7.78
C TYR A 14 -11.63 3.23 -8.75
N ILE A 15 -12.05 2.43 -9.74
CA ILE A 15 -11.14 1.89 -10.74
C ILE A 15 -10.49 3.00 -11.57
N ASN A 16 -11.26 3.98 -12.00
CA ASN A 16 -10.75 5.01 -12.91
C ASN A 16 -9.88 6.06 -12.20
N GLU A 17 -10.25 6.45 -10.98
CA GLU A 17 -9.59 7.55 -10.28
C GLU A 17 -8.42 7.06 -9.41
N TYR A 18 -8.50 5.85 -8.85
CA TYR A 18 -7.50 5.41 -7.86
C TYR A 18 -6.63 4.25 -8.34
N ILE A 19 -7.14 3.36 -9.20
CA ILE A 19 -6.35 2.22 -9.69
C ILE A 19 -5.65 2.56 -10.98
N ARG A 20 -6.38 3.00 -12.00
CA ARG A 20 -5.81 3.23 -13.36
C ARG A 20 -4.82 4.38 -13.42
N THR A 21 -4.85 5.26 -12.46
CA THR A 21 -3.92 6.39 -12.34
C THR A 21 -2.59 6.03 -11.70
N GLN A 22 -2.49 4.83 -11.12
CA GLN A 22 -1.24 4.35 -10.53
C GLN A 22 -0.18 4.05 -11.61
N PRO A 23 1.11 4.16 -11.27
CA PRO A 23 2.19 3.83 -12.19
C PRO A 23 2.05 2.41 -12.75
N GLN A 24 2.11 2.30 -14.08
CA GLN A 24 1.87 1.04 -14.77
C GLN A 24 2.83 -0.07 -14.35
N PHE A 25 4.07 0.28 -14.02
CA PHE A 25 5.07 -0.71 -13.58
C PHE A 25 4.72 -1.32 -12.21
N LEU A 26 4.00 -0.62 -11.33
CA LEU A 26 3.47 -1.16 -10.08
C LEU A 26 2.28 -2.07 -10.37
N LEU A 27 1.34 -1.63 -11.19
CA LEU A 27 0.17 -2.44 -11.59
C LEU A 27 0.57 -3.75 -12.26
N ASN A 28 1.60 -3.74 -13.10
CA ASN A 28 2.07 -4.94 -13.80
C ASN A 28 2.66 -6.02 -12.87
N ARG A 29 2.98 -5.68 -11.63
CA ARG A 29 3.47 -6.64 -10.63
C ARG A 29 2.37 -7.24 -9.77
N CYS A 30 1.25 -6.55 -9.68
CA CYS A 30 0.11 -7.02 -8.93
C CYS A 30 -0.57 -8.18 -9.69
N GLY A 31 -0.82 -9.28 -8.99
CA GLY A 31 -1.51 -10.44 -9.54
C GLY A 31 -2.99 -10.14 -9.73
N MET A 32 -3.65 -9.64 -8.68
CA MET A 32 -5.06 -9.27 -8.70
C MET A 32 -5.34 -8.15 -7.69
N ILE A 33 -6.21 -7.23 -8.08
CA ILE A 33 -6.77 -6.22 -7.19
C ILE A 33 -8.20 -6.63 -6.85
N ASN A 34 -8.44 -6.96 -5.58
CA ASN A 34 -9.73 -7.39 -5.07
C ASN A 34 -10.42 -6.21 -4.39
N LEU A 35 -11.49 -5.73 -5.00
CA LEU A 35 -12.36 -4.72 -4.39
C LEU A 35 -13.43 -5.41 -3.56
N CYS A 36 -13.43 -5.19 -2.26
CA CYS A 36 -14.21 -5.96 -1.31
C CYS A 36 -15.26 -5.11 -0.60
N THR A 37 -16.45 -5.70 -0.37
CA THR A 37 -17.33 -5.23 0.70
C THR A 37 -16.68 -5.51 2.05
N HIS A 38 -17.14 -4.86 3.11
CA HIS A 38 -16.65 -5.12 4.46
C HIS A 38 -16.64 -6.61 4.82
N ASP A 39 -17.77 -7.31 4.65
CA ASP A 39 -17.87 -8.73 5.02
C ASP A 39 -16.93 -9.62 4.19
N THR A 40 -16.78 -9.33 2.90
CA THR A 40 -15.86 -10.06 2.03
C THR A 40 -14.41 -9.79 2.42
N PHE A 41 -14.08 -8.55 2.78
CA PHE A 41 -12.75 -8.18 3.26
C PHE A 41 -12.38 -8.94 4.53
N ILE A 42 -13.28 -8.98 5.52
CA ILE A 42 -13.08 -9.74 6.76
C ILE A 42 -12.89 -11.25 6.49
N GLN A 43 -13.62 -11.82 5.52
CA GLN A 43 -13.41 -13.22 5.12
C GLN A 43 -11.99 -13.45 4.57
N TYR A 44 -11.48 -12.53 3.74
CA TYR A 44 -10.10 -12.62 3.25
C TYR A 44 -9.08 -12.42 4.38
N CYS A 45 -9.27 -11.44 5.27
CA CYS A 45 -8.39 -11.28 6.43
C CYS A 45 -8.28 -12.59 7.24
N ASN A 46 -9.41 -13.24 7.53
CA ASN A 46 -9.42 -14.50 8.24
C ASN A 46 -8.73 -15.63 7.45
N ALA A 47 -8.97 -15.72 6.14
CA ALA A 47 -8.39 -16.75 5.29
C ALA A 47 -6.86 -16.64 5.17
N TYR A 48 -6.33 -15.43 5.24
CA TYR A 48 -4.90 -15.15 5.13
C TYR A 48 -4.22 -14.87 6.48
N ASN A 49 -4.93 -15.06 7.59
CA ASN A 49 -4.45 -14.77 8.95
C ASN A 49 -3.98 -13.30 9.13
N MET A 50 -4.60 -12.38 8.42
CA MET A 50 -4.33 -10.96 8.55
C MET A 50 -5.11 -10.39 9.73
N SER A 51 -4.50 -9.45 10.46
CA SER A 51 -5.20 -8.74 11.51
C SER A 51 -6.35 -7.90 10.92
N THR A 52 -7.49 -7.90 11.59
CA THR A 52 -8.62 -7.03 11.26
C THR A 52 -8.58 -5.70 12.01
N SER A 53 -7.64 -5.58 12.95
CA SER A 53 -7.42 -4.38 13.74
C SER A 53 -5.93 -4.09 13.81
N LEU A 54 -5.48 -3.03 13.16
CA LEU A 54 -4.11 -2.53 13.26
C LEU A 54 -4.11 -1.23 14.05
N GLY A 55 -3.46 -1.28 15.23
CA GLY A 55 -3.08 -0.12 16.01
C GLY A 55 -4.22 0.75 16.53
N GLU A 56 -3.89 2.00 16.77
CA GLU A 56 -4.70 3.01 17.45
C GLU A 56 -6.03 3.34 16.76
N TYR A 57 -6.14 3.10 15.46
CA TYR A 57 -7.33 3.41 14.64
C TYR A 57 -8.23 2.20 14.37
N GLY A 58 -7.88 1.02 14.86
CA GLY A 58 -8.79 -0.12 15.01
C GLY A 58 -9.33 -0.79 13.75
N ASN A 59 -9.00 -0.32 12.55
CA ASN A 59 -9.54 -0.88 11.31
C ASN A 59 -8.45 -1.05 10.26
N THR A 60 -8.33 -2.26 9.71
CA THR A 60 -7.57 -2.54 8.50
C THR A 60 -8.50 -2.34 7.31
N TYR A 61 -8.12 -1.51 6.35
CA TYR A 61 -8.92 -1.21 5.15
C TYR A 61 -8.38 -1.86 3.88
N ALA A 62 -7.11 -2.28 3.92
CA ALA A 62 -6.44 -2.93 2.81
C ALA A 62 -5.34 -3.86 3.31
N PHE A 63 -4.89 -4.77 2.47
CA PHE A 63 -3.63 -5.49 2.66
C PHE A 63 -3.11 -6.06 1.33
N ALA A 64 -1.78 -6.17 1.24
CA ALA A 64 -1.08 -6.89 0.19
C ALA A 64 -0.67 -8.28 0.69
N HIS A 65 -0.75 -9.29 -0.17
CA HIS A 65 -0.38 -10.65 0.17
C HIS A 65 0.74 -11.18 -0.73
N SER A 66 1.89 -11.47 -0.13
CA SER A 66 3.13 -11.79 -0.83
C SER A 66 3.10 -13.10 -1.63
N SER A 67 2.37 -14.12 -1.18
CA SER A 67 2.40 -15.44 -1.83
C SER A 67 1.69 -15.48 -3.18
N ASN A 68 0.72 -14.61 -3.41
CA ASN A 68 -0.03 -14.54 -4.65
C ASN A 68 0.05 -13.17 -5.34
N MET A 69 0.79 -12.23 -4.73
CA MET A 69 0.94 -10.86 -5.22
C MET A 69 -0.39 -10.13 -5.42
N ASN A 70 -1.38 -10.45 -4.61
CA ASN A 70 -2.69 -9.80 -4.66
C ASN A 70 -2.80 -8.69 -3.62
N ILE A 71 -3.61 -7.68 -3.94
CA ILE A 71 -4.06 -6.71 -2.96
C ILE A 71 -5.56 -6.84 -2.74
N PHE A 72 -5.99 -6.53 -1.52
CA PHE A 72 -7.37 -6.58 -1.08
C PHE A 72 -7.72 -5.21 -0.50
N LEU A 73 -8.71 -4.57 -1.08
CA LEU A 73 -9.12 -3.20 -0.75
C LEU A 73 -10.57 -3.22 -0.32
N GLN A 74 -10.84 -2.77 0.90
CA GLN A 74 -12.20 -2.55 1.35
C GLN A 74 -12.70 -1.23 0.75
N LEU A 75 -13.76 -1.28 -0.05
CA LEU A 75 -14.43 -0.07 -0.50
C LEU A 75 -15.23 0.53 0.66
N ASN A 76 -14.92 1.76 1.00
CA ASN A 76 -15.73 2.52 1.94
C ASN A 76 -17.02 2.98 1.26
N ILE A 77 -18.17 2.49 1.76
CA ILE A 77 -19.47 2.70 1.13
C ILE A 77 -20.23 3.82 1.85
N ASP A 78 -19.79 4.26 3.00
CA ASP A 78 -20.54 5.13 3.90
C ASP A 78 -20.45 6.63 3.56
N GLY A 79 -19.99 6.98 2.37
CA GLY A 79 -20.21 8.31 1.77
C GLY A 79 -19.35 9.43 2.33
N GLU A 80 -18.35 9.17 3.15
CA GLU A 80 -17.32 10.13 3.48
C GLU A 80 -16.36 10.29 2.29
N ASP A 81 -16.00 11.53 1.98
CA ASP A 81 -15.14 11.85 0.84
C ASP A 81 -13.66 11.59 1.20
N ASP A 82 -13.33 10.31 1.39
CA ASP A 82 -11.99 9.84 1.75
C ASP A 82 -11.07 9.67 0.52
N ARG A 83 -11.34 10.39 -0.58
CA ARG A 83 -10.61 10.25 -1.85
C ARG A 83 -9.09 10.31 -1.72
N PRO A 84 -8.51 11.22 -0.93
CA PRO A 84 -7.06 11.24 -0.73
C PRO A 84 -6.54 9.95 -0.10
N TRP A 85 -7.22 9.45 0.92
CA TRP A 85 -6.85 8.21 1.59
C TRP A 85 -6.98 6.98 0.70
N GLN A 86 -8.00 6.92 -0.16
CA GLN A 86 -8.20 5.78 -1.05
C GLN A 86 -7.11 5.70 -2.11
N TYR A 87 -6.66 6.82 -2.66
CA TYR A 87 -5.55 6.86 -3.60
C TYR A 87 -4.25 6.40 -2.91
N HIS A 88 -3.96 6.95 -1.73
CA HIS A 88 -2.83 6.57 -0.91
C HIS A 88 -2.84 5.07 -0.59
N THR A 89 -3.98 4.54 -0.13
CA THR A 89 -4.12 3.12 0.19
C THR A 89 -3.76 2.23 -1.00
N VAL A 90 -4.22 2.57 -2.22
CA VAL A 90 -3.86 1.79 -3.42
C VAL A 90 -2.37 1.88 -3.73
N ALA A 91 -1.77 3.06 -3.65
CA ALA A 91 -0.34 3.27 -3.87
C ALA A 91 0.50 2.51 -2.83
N HIS A 92 0.08 2.54 -1.56
CA HIS A 92 0.71 1.84 -0.46
C HIS A 92 0.72 0.31 -0.67
N GLU A 93 -0.44 -0.28 -0.96
CA GLU A 93 -0.54 -1.74 -1.16
C GLU A 93 0.22 -2.20 -2.42
N LEU A 94 0.20 -1.41 -3.49
CA LEU A 94 1.02 -1.69 -4.67
C LEU A 94 2.52 -1.58 -4.35
N SER A 95 2.90 -0.71 -3.44
CA SER A 95 4.29 -0.57 -2.98
C SER A 95 4.74 -1.78 -2.15
N HIS A 96 3.86 -2.39 -1.36
CA HIS A 96 4.12 -3.70 -0.75
C HIS A 96 4.33 -4.79 -1.81
N ILE A 97 3.50 -4.84 -2.86
CA ILE A 97 3.71 -5.80 -3.96
C ILE A 97 5.06 -5.56 -4.66
N PHE A 98 5.43 -4.30 -4.84
CA PHE A 98 6.75 -3.94 -5.38
C PHE A 98 7.87 -4.41 -4.46
N ASP A 99 7.77 -4.17 -3.16
CA ASP A 99 8.70 -4.63 -2.14
C ASP A 99 8.89 -6.16 -2.21
N PHE A 100 7.80 -6.92 -2.18
CA PHE A 100 7.82 -8.38 -2.21
C PHE A 100 8.38 -8.94 -3.52
N SER A 101 8.16 -8.26 -4.68
CA SER A 101 8.63 -8.73 -5.99
C SER A 101 10.14 -8.83 -6.11
N TYR A 102 10.87 -8.09 -5.28
CA TYR A 102 12.34 -8.09 -5.24
C TYR A 102 12.90 -8.92 -4.10
N GLY A 103 12.03 -9.51 -3.30
CA GLY A 103 12.42 -10.45 -2.27
C GLY A 103 13.03 -11.72 -2.87
N ASN A 104 14.00 -12.28 -2.17
CA ASN A 104 14.49 -13.60 -2.51
C ASN A 104 13.41 -14.64 -2.13
N SER A 105 12.92 -15.41 -3.10
CA SER A 105 11.89 -16.42 -2.92
C SER A 105 12.20 -17.47 -1.83
N TYR A 106 13.44 -17.60 -1.39
CA TYR A 106 13.86 -18.47 -0.29
C TYR A 106 13.67 -17.85 1.09
N THR A 107 13.61 -16.55 1.21
CA THR A 107 13.63 -15.86 2.51
C THR A 107 12.43 -14.96 2.77
N TRP A 108 11.53 -14.80 1.81
CA TRP A 108 10.39 -13.87 1.87
C TRP A 108 10.79 -12.43 2.23
N ARG A 109 12.03 -12.07 1.89
CA ARG A 109 12.56 -10.75 2.17
C ARG A 109 12.34 -9.85 0.98
N GLY A 110 11.75 -8.68 1.26
CA GLY A 110 11.58 -7.60 0.31
C GLY A 110 12.79 -6.65 0.26
N ILE A 111 12.64 -5.60 -0.51
CA ILE A 111 13.56 -4.46 -0.52
C ILE A 111 13.68 -3.86 0.89
N SER A 112 12.53 -3.84 1.60
CA SER A 112 12.42 -3.28 2.96
C SER A 112 13.26 -4.02 4.01
N ASP A 113 13.68 -5.26 3.75
CA ASP A 113 14.62 -6.00 4.60
C ASP A 113 16.09 -5.75 4.22
N GLY A 114 16.34 -5.07 3.09
CA GLY A 114 17.69 -4.79 2.60
C GLY A 114 18.43 -3.77 3.47
N ALA A 115 19.73 -3.96 3.64
CA ALA A 115 20.57 -3.12 4.51
C ALA A 115 20.48 -1.63 4.18
N THR A 116 20.35 -1.28 2.90
CA THR A 116 20.24 0.13 2.47
C THR A 116 18.95 0.75 2.99
N TRP A 117 17.81 0.07 2.81
CA TRP A 117 16.54 0.56 3.32
C TRP A 117 16.53 0.59 4.85
N GLN A 118 17.00 -0.47 5.51
CA GLN A 118 17.06 -0.54 6.98
C GLN A 118 17.82 0.64 7.59
N ASN A 119 18.92 1.04 6.95
CA ASN A 119 19.69 2.20 7.38
C ASN A 119 18.90 3.51 7.18
N LEU A 120 18.23 3.70 6.05
CA LEU A 120 17.38 4.87 5.79
C LEU A 120 16.20 4.91 6.76
N TYR A 121 15.52 3.79 6.95
CA TYR A 121 14.38 3.66 7.84
C TYR A 121 14.74 4.00 9.29
N SER A 122 15.90 3.55 9.77
CA SER A 122 16.37 3.87 11.12
C SER A 122 16.60 5.37 11.36
N GLN A 123 16.85 6.14 10.30
CA GLN A 123 17.09 7.58 10.38
C GLN A 123 15.84 8.42 10.09
N TYR A 124 15.01 7.98 9.17
CA TYR A 124 13.94 8.79 8.59
C TYR A 124 12.55 8.18 8.74
N GLY A 125 12.42 6.91 9.13
CA GLY A 125 11.14 6.20 9.15
C GLY A 125 10.07 6.95 9.94
N SER A 126 10.39 7.45 11.12
CA SER A 126 9.46 8.21 11.96
C SER A 126 9.06 9.59 11.42
N LEU A 127 9.71 10.05 10.36
CA LEU A 127 9.42 11.34 9.73
C LEU A 127 8.51 11.20 8.50
N ILE A 128 8.35 9.98 7.96
CA ILE A 128 7.55 9.72 6.76
C ILE A 128 6.07 9.84 7.10
N SER A 129 5.61 9.07 8.07
CA SER A 129 4.24 9.10 8.59
C SER A 129 4.17 8.46 9.98
N ASP A 130 3.05 8.63 10.67
CA ASP A 130 2.81 7.90 11.93
C ASP A 130 2.70 6.40 11.68
N TYR A 131 2.13 6.00 10.55
CA TYR A 131 1.94 4.60 10.17
C TYR A 131 3.26 3.90 9.83
N SER A 132 4.23 4.62 9.28
CA SER A 132 5.57 4.10 8.97
C SER A 132 6.31 3.56 10.20
N ASN A 133 5.91 3.98 11.41
CA ASN A 133 6.52 3.49 12.66
C ASN A 133 6.18 2.03 13.01
N TYR A 134 5.17 1.41 12.36
CA TYR A 134 4.79 0.03 12.66
C TYR A 134 5.85 -0.99 12.25
N SER A 135 6.45 -0.81 11.09
CA SER A 135 7.53 -1.68 10.61
C SER A 135 8.32 -1.04 9.46
N SER A 136 9.48 -1.61 9.20
CA SER A 136 10.30 -1.22 8.05
C SER A 136 9.60 -1.43 6.70
N SER A 137 8.72 -2.43 6.61
CA SER A 137 7.93 -2.70 5.40
C SER A 137 6.84 -1.64 5.22
N GLU A 138 6.14 -1.27 6.31
CA GLU A 138 5.16 -0.17 6.27
C GLU A 138 5.82 1.16 5.92
N GLY A 139 6.98 1.44 6.53
CA GLY A 139 7.76 2.63 6.23
C GLY A 139 8.22 2.67 4.77
N PHE A 140 8.55 1.53 4.17
CA PHE A 140 8.88 1.45 2.74
C PHE A 140 7.65 1.72 1.88
N ALA A 141 6.52 1.09 2.19
CA ALA A 141 5.28 1.25 1.44
C ALA A 141 4.79 2.70 1.47
N ASP A 142 4.82 3.35 2.65
CA ASP A 142 4.46 4.76 2.80
C ASP A 142 5.41 5.70 2.06
N ALA A 143 6.72 5.50 2.15
CA ALA A 143 7.69 6.30 1.41
C ALA A 143 7.49 6.18 -0.10
N ALA A 144 7.22 4.97 -0.57
CA ALA A 144 7.02 4.68 -1.98
C ALA A 144 5.67 5.23 -2.49
N ALA A 145 4.60 5.15 -1.69
CA ALA A 145 3.33 5.80 -1.97
C ALA A 145 3.48 7.32 -2.03
N MET A 146 4.14 7.91 -1.03
CA MET A 146 4.40 9.36 -1.01
C MET A 146 5.25 9.80 -2.20
N TYR A 147 6.21 8.99 -2.66
CA TYR A 147 6.96 9.29 -3.88
C TYR A 147 6.05 9.37 -5.12
N VAL A 148 5.02 8.53 -5.20
CA VAL A 148 4.05 8.54 -6.31
C VAL A 148 3.13 9.76 -6.23
N GLU A 149 2.68 10.10 -5.03
CA GLU A 149 1.64 11.12 -4.81
C GLU A 149 2.20 12.53 -4.63
N HIS A 150 3.23 12.64 -3.80
CA HIS A 150 3.79 13.90 -3.31
C HIS A 150 5.33 13.85 -3.29
N PRO A 151 5.99 13.65 -4.46
CA PRO A 151 7.44 13.45 -4.52
C PRO A 151 8.26 14.59 -3.88
N GLU A 152 7.79 15.83 -4.01
CA GLU A 152 8.50 16.97 -3.42
C GLU A 152 8.39 17.00 -1.89
N ASP A 153 7.28 16.50 -1.31
CA ASP A 153 7.12 16.41 0.14
C ASP A 153 8.06 15.33 0.71
N LEU A 154 8.13 14.16 0.06
CA LEU A 154 9.09 13.13 0.44
C LEU A 154 10.54 13.65 0.38
N LYS A 155 10.85 14.42 -0.65
CA LYS A 155 12.19 15.01 -0.82
C LYS A 155 12.52 16.06 0.24
N GLN A 156 11.52 16.78 0.73
CA GLN A 156 11.68 17.71 1.86
C GLN A 156 11.91 16.97 3.18
N ILE A 157 11.24 15.83 3.39
CA ILE A 157 11.46 14.96 4.55
C ILE A 157 12.86 14.38 4.52
N SER A 158 13.25 13.77 3.41
CA SER A 158 14.59 13.20 3.20
C SER A 158 14.92 13.06 1.72
N SER A 159 15.94 13.79 1.29
CA SER A 159 16.49 13.63 -0.06
C SER A 159 17.10 12.24 -0.28
N GLU A 160 17.61 11.61 0.76
CA GLU A 160 18.20 10.27 0.72
C GLU A 160 17.11 9.21 0.45
N VAL A 161 16.00 9.26 1.18
CA VAL A 161 14.84 8.37 0.95
C VAL A 161 14.28 8.59 -0.44
N PHE A 162 14.04 9.86 -0.82
CA PHE A 162 13.57 10.19 -2.17
C PHE A 162 14.48 9.61 -3.26
N ASN A 163 15.80 9.83 -3.17
CA ASN A 163 16.75 9.35 -4.16
C ASN A 163 16.80 7.82 -4.21
N TYR A 164 16.67 7.16 -3.07
CA TYR A 164 16.61 5.70 -3.00
C TYR A 164 15.38 5.15 -3.73
N ILE A 165 14.17 5.63 -3.40
CA ILE A 165 12.94 5.21 -4.09
C ILE A 165 13.00 5.55 -5.58
N ASN A 166 13.46 6.75 -5.94
CA ASN A 166 13.65 7.15 -7.33
C ASN A 166 14.57 6.18 -8.07
N SER A 167 15.70 5.79 -7.47
CA SER A 167 16.64 4.86 -8.11
C SER A 167 16.02 3.48 -8.36
N LEU A 168 15.18 3.01 -7.45
CA LEU A 168 14.44 1.75 -7.61
C LEU A 168 13.42 1.85 -8.76
N TYR A 169 12.68 2.95 -8.82
CA TYR A 169 11.63 3.14 -9.80
C TYR A 169 12.14 3.44 -11.21
N GLN A 170 13.33 4.02 -11.33
CA GLN A 170 13.99 4.24 -12.63
C GLN A 170 14.56 2.96 -13.28
N MET A 171 14.64 1.86 -12.54
CA MET A 171 15.07 0.58 -13.08
C MET A 171 13.97 -0.15 -13.89
N TYR A 172 12.77 0.41 -13.93
CA TYR A 172 11.55 -0.19 -14.53
C TYR A 172 10.72 0.82 -15.32
#